data_6fa4235715b0e03c51c70f7cc91ecd2a
#
_entry.id   6fa4235715b0e03c51c70f7cc91ecd2a
#
_cell.length_a   1.000
_cell.length_b   1.000
_cell.length_c   1.000
_cell.angle_alpha   90.00
_cell.angle_beta   90.00
_cell.angle_gamma   90.00
#
_symmetry.space_group_name_H-M   'P 1'
#
loop_
_entity.id
_entity.type
_entity.pdbx_description
1 polymer ?
#
loop_
_entity_poly.entity_id
_entity_poly.type
_entity_poly.pdbx_seq_one_letter_code
_entity_poly.pdbx_strand_id
1 'polypeptide(L)'
;MTELGLRGTHVMCLFNLRRHEEGLTASKLSTICEEDKAAVSRALSKLEEKGLVHVEDNDAGRRYRSNVRLTETGRRVSDRMTELIESAVTKGGAGITDEDRETFYKVLRIISHNLQDIYEDEGDIR
;
A
#
# COMPACT_ATOMS: atom_id res chain seq x y z
N MET A 1 -5.83 -10.13 -2.36
CA MET A 1 -5.65 -11.49 -1.81
C MET A 1 -6.94 -11.96 -1.15
N THR A 2 -7.67 -12.75 -1.90
CA THR A 2 -8.97 -13.23 -1.44
C THR A 2 -8.87 -14.27 -0.32
N GLU A 3 -7.81 -15.05 -0.30
CA GLU A 3 -7.59 -16.09 0.71
C GLU A 3 -7.53 -15.56 2.13
N LEU A 4 -7.03 -14.35 2.30
CA LEU A 4 -6.90 -13.71 3.61
C LEU A 4 -7.99 -12.66 3.86
N GLY A 5 -8.90 -12.50 2.89
CA GLY A 5 -9.93 -11.48 2.98
C GLY A 5 -9.39 -10.06 2.87
N LEU A 6 -8.23 -9.90 2.24
CA LEU A 6 -7.59 -8.60 2.09
C LEU A 6 -7.98 -7.94 0.78
N ARG A 7 -8.21 -6.65 0.84
CA ARG A 7 -8.52 -5.81 -0.33
C ARG A 7 -7.31 -4.97 -0.71
N GLY A 8 -7.43 -4.22 -1.79
CA GLY A 8 -6.36 -3.39 -2.31
C GLY A 8 -5.70 -2.47 -1.29
N THR A 9 -6.49 -1.79 -0.48
CA THR A 9 -5.97 -0.88 0.56
C THR A 9 -5.14 -1.63 1.59
N HIS A 10 -5.58 -2.83 2.00
CA HIS A 10 -4.83 -3.68 2.92
C HIS A 10 -3.48 -4.06 2.33
N VAL A 11 -3.49 -4.48 1.07
CA VAL A 11 -2.27 -4.89 0.35
C VAL A 11 -1.28 -3.73 0.26
N MET A 12 -1.77 -2.54 -0.08
CA MET A 12 -0.91 -1.36 -0.17
C MET A 12 -0.32 -0.96 1.18
N CYS A 13 -1.09 -1.07 2.25
CA CYS A 13 -0.58 -0.80 3.59
C CYS A 13 0.53 -1.79 3.96
N LEU A 14 0.30 -3.08 3.75
CA LEU A 14 1.30 -4.11 4.03
C LEU A 14 2.57 -3.90 3.21
N PHE A 15 2.41 -3.61 1.93
CA PHE A 15 3.53 -3.38 1.02
C PHE A 15 4.40 -2.22 1.48
N ASN A 16 3.78 -1.11 1.87
CA ASN A 16 4.51 0.07 2.32
C ASN A 16 5.13 -0.13 3.70
N LEU A 17 4.45 -0.82 4.60
CA LEU A 17 5.00 -1.13 5.92
C LEU A 17 6.20 -2.07 5.84
N ARG A 18 6.18 -2.99 4.87
CA ARG A 18 7.32 -3.87 4.62
C ARG A 18 8.57 -3.07 4.24
N ARG A 19 8.40 -1.98 3.52
CA ARG A 19 9.50 -1.13 3.07
C ARG A 19 10.01 -0.19 4.16
N HIS A 20 9.25 -0.01 5.24
CA HIS A 20 9.58 0.92 6.31
C HIS A 20 9.58 0.17 7.65
N GLU A 21 10.71 -0.45 7.96
CA GLU A 21 10.84 -1.26 9.19
C GLU A 21 10.63 -0.43 10.46
N GLU A 22 10.97 0.85 10.41
CA GLU A 22 10.74 1.77 11.52
C GLU A 22 9.27 2.06 11.76
N GLY A 23 8.43 1.70 10.80
CA GLY A 23 7.00 1.91 10.87
C GLY A 23 6.55 3.21 10.21
N LEU A 24 5.25 3.32 10.03
CA LEU A 24 4.61 4.50 9.45
C LEU A 24 3.37 4.83 10.26
N THR A 25 2.99 6.11 10.29
CA THR A 25 1.72 6.50 10.87
C THR A 25 0.60 6.30 9.83
N ALA A 26 -0.64 6.17 10.30
CA ALA A 26 -1.79 6.10 9.41
C ALA A 26 -1.85 7.32 8.48
N SER A 27 -1.48 8.48 9.01
CA SER A 27 -1.44 9.72 8.23
C SER A 27 -0.46 9.63 7.07
N LYS A 28 0.75 9.11 7.32
CA LYS A 28 1.76 8.92 6.27
C LYS A 28 1.32 7.87 5.27
N LEU A 29 0.73 6.78 5.73
CA LEU A 29 0.19 5.75 4.85
C LEU A 29 -0.90 6.30 3.94
N SER A 30 -1.78 7.12 4.48
CA SER A 30 -2.83 7.78 3.71
C SER A 30 -2.23 8.60 2.55
N THR A 31 -1.18 9.36 2.83
CA THR A 31 -0.49 10.15 1.83
C THR A 31 0.20 9.27 0.78
N ILE A 32 0.93 8.26 1.22
CA ILE A 32 1.67 7.37 0.33
C ILE A 32 0.72 6.57 -0.58
N CYS A 33 -0.37 6.03 0.00
CA CYS A 33 -1.32 5.21 -0.74
C CYS A 33 -2.33 6.03 -1.53
N GLU A 34 -2.35 7.34 -1.34
CA GLU A 34 -3.33 8.23 -1.97
C GLU A 34 -4.78 7.82 -1.65
N GLU A 35 -4.98 7.35 -0.43
CA GLU A 35 -6.28 6.95 0.09
C GLU A 35 -6.71 7.89 1.21
N ASP A 36 -8.00 7.99 1.48
CA ASP A 36 -8.45 8.84 2.57
C ASP A 36 -8.09 8.22 3.93
N LYS A 37 -7.98 9.06 4.94
CA LYS A 37 -7.57 8.64 6.29
C LYS A 37 -8.51 7.61 6.89
N ALA A 38 -9.81 7.74 6.62
CA ALA A 38 -10.80 6.81 7.14
C ALA A 38 -10.61 5.41 6.54
N ALA A 39 -10.35 5.35 5.23
CA ALA A 39 -10.11 4.07 4.55
C ALA A 39 -8.86 3.38 5.09
N VAL A 40 -7.77 4.14 5.25
CA VAL A 40 -6.51 3.61 5.80
C VAL A 40 -6.71 3.16 7.23
N SER A 41 -7.41 3.95 8.04
CA SER A 41 -7.68 3.62 9.43
C SER A 41 -8.46 2.32 9.56
N ARG A 42 -9.49 2.14 8.74
CA ARG A 42 -10.26 0.89 8.70
C ARG A 42 -9.40 -0.30 8.27
N ALA A 43 -8.56 -0.09 7.26
CA ALA A 43 -7.65 -1.13 6.78
C ALA A 43 -6.67 -1.55 7.88
N LEU A 44 -6.08 -0.59 8.57
CA LEU A 44 -5.14 -0.87 9.65
C LEU A 44 -5.81 -1.59 10.83
N SER A 45 -7.04 -1.21 11.16
CA SER A 45 -7.81 -1.90 12.20
C SER A 45 -8.03 -3.36 11.84
N LYS A 46 -8.36 -3.62 10.59
CA LYS A 46 -8.55 -4.99 10.10
C LYS A 46 -7.26 -5.79 10.14
N LEU A 47 -6.15 -5.17 9.72
CA LEU A 47 -4.84 -5.81 9.75
C LEU A 47 -4.38 -6.09 11.19
N GLU A 48 -4.66 -5.18 12.12
CA GLU A 48 -4.36 -5.37 13.53
C GLU A 48 -5.18 -6.53 14.10
N GLU A 49 -6.47 -6.58 13.75
CA GLU A 49 -7.35 -7.66 14.15
C GLU A 49 -6.84 -9.03 13.68
N LYS A 50 -6.25 -9.07 12.50
CA LYS A 50 -5.68 -10.30 11.94
C LYS A 50 -4.26 -10.60 12.45
N GLY A 51 -3.71 -9.74 13.30
CA GLY A 51 -2.38 -9.92 13.86
C GLY A 51 -1.24 -9.62 12.89
N LEU A 52 -1.52 -8.88 11.84
CA LEU A 52 -0.53 -8.57 10.80
C LEU A 52 0.23 -7.27 11.07
N VAL A 53 -0.37 -6.35 11.80
CA VAL A 53 0.29 -5.11 12.19
C VAL A 53 0.12 -4.88 13.69
N HIS A 54 1.03 -4.09 14.24
CA HIS A 54 0.99 -3.63 15.60
C HIS A 54 0.96 -2.11 15.58
N VAL A 55 -0.02 -1.54 16.26
CA VAL A 55 -0.13 -0.09 16.42
C VAL A 55 0.46 0.26 17.78
N GLU A 56 1.52 1.05 17.76
CA GLU A 56 2.16 1.49 19.00
C GLU A 56 1.25 2.50 19.70
N ASP A 57 0.91 2.21 20.95
CA ASP A 57 0.13 3.15 21.72
C ASP A 57 0.99 4.36 22.08
N ASN A 58 0.43 5.54 21.93
CA ASN A 58 1.04 6.72 22.50
C ASN A 58 0.08 7.29 23.55
N ASP A 59 0.63 8.06 24.46
CA ASP A 59 -0.10 8.56 25.62
C ASP A 59 -1.26 9.49 25.26
N ALA A 60 -1.30 9.96 24.02
CA ALA A 60 -2.33 10.89 23.59
C ALA A 60 -3.60 10.20 23.09
N GLY A 61 -3.61 8.87 22.97
CA GLY A 61 -4.75 8.12 22.47
C GLY A 61 -5.12 8.43 21.03
N ARG A 62 -4.23 9.04 20.29
CA ARG A 62 -4.47 9.46 18.90
C ARG A 62 -3.89 8.40 17.95
N ARG A 63 -4.71 7.43 17.62
CA ARG A 63 -4.27 6.28 16.82
C ARG A 63 -3.72 6.67 15.45
N TYR A 64 -4.25 7.69 14.82
CA TYR A 64 -3.77 8.11 13.49
C TYR A 64 -2.35 8.69 13.51
N ARG A 65 -1.85 9.07 14.70
CA ARG A 65 -0.47 9.53 14.91
C ARG A 65 0.43 8.44 15.49
N SER A 66 -0.15 7.31 15.85
CA SER A 66 0.62 6.20 16.38
C SER A 66 1.38 5.51 15.27
N ASN A 67 2.59 5.09 15.59
CA ASN A 67 3.41 4.37 14.65
C ASN A 67 2.87 2.96 14.45
N VAL A 68 2.80 2.51 13.22
CA VAL A 68 2.31 1.18 12.85
C VAL A 68 3.46 0.39 12.26
N ARG A 69 3.65 -0.83 12.72
CA ARG A 69 4.69 -1.73 12.23
C ARG A 69 4.10 -3.08 11.89
N LEU A 70 4.74 -3.79 10.97
CA LEU A 70 4.39 -5.17 10.72
C LEU A 70 4.78 -6.03 11.92
N THR A 71 3.92 -6.98 12.25
CA THR A 71 4.30 -8.07 13.16
C THR A 71 5.15 -9.06 12.38
N GLU A 72 5.71 -10.05 13.06
CA GLU A 72 6.43 -11.13 12.38
C GLU A 72 5.51 -11.85 11.39
N THR A 73 4.27 -12.12 11.80
CA THR A 73 3.27 -12.73 10.92
C THR A 73 2.98 -11.82 9.73
N GLY A 74 2.83 -10.52 9.97
CA GLY A 74 2.60 -9.53 8.91
C GLY A 74 3.75 -9.50 7.91
N ARG A 75 4.98 -9.61 8.39
CA ARG A 75 6.16 -9.66 7.53
C ARG A 75 6.14 -10.90 6.63
N ARG A 76 5.81 -12.06 7.19
CA ARG A 76 5.71 -13.30 6.41
C ARG A 76 4.64 -13.21 5.34
N VAL A 77 3.48 -12.68 5.68
CA VAL A 77 2.38 -12.48 4.72
C VAL A 77 2.80 -11.50 3.63
N SER A 78 3.45 -10.42 4.01
CA SER A 78 3.93 -9.40 3.08
C SER A 78 5.01 -9.96 2.14
N ASP A 79 5.93 -10.76 2.66
CA ASP A 79 6.95 -11.42 1.85
C ASP A 79 6.31 -12.38 0.84
N ARG A 80 5.31 -13.15 1.29
CA ARG A 80 4.59 -14.06 0.40
C ARG A 80 3.86 -13.31 -0.70
N MET A 81 3.22 -12.20 -0.37
CA MET A 81 2.57 -11.34 -1.36
C MET A 81 3.56 -10.84 -2.40
N THR A 82 4.73 -10.38 -1.93
CA THR A 82 5.77 -9.87 -2.82
C THR A 82 6.25 -10.96 -3.77
N GLU A 83 6.48 -12.17 -3.28
CA GLU A 83 6.86 -13.31 -4.12
C GLU A 83 5.82 -13.60 -5.19
N LEU A 84 4.54 -13.58 -4.81
CA LEU A 84 3.46 -13.85 -5.76
C LEU A 84 3.38 -12.76 -6.82
N ILE A 85 3.53 -11.51 -6.44
CA ILE A 85 3.52 -10.38 -7.38
C ILE A 85 4.72 -10.47 -8.33
N GLU A 86 5.91 -10.71 -7.81
CA GLU A 86 7.12 -10.84 -8.62
C GLU A 86 7.00 -12.00 -9.60
N SER A 87 6.46 -13.11 -9.15
CA SER A 87 6.23 -14.27 -10.01
C SER A 87 5.26 -13.96 -11.13
N ALA A 88 4.16 -13.28 -10.79
CA ALA A 88 3.14 -12.89 -11.78
C ALA A 88 3.72 -11.92 -12.81
N VAL A 89 4.48 -10.92 -12.36
CA VAL A 89 5.11 -9.93 -13.23
C VAL A 89 6.14 -10.60 -14.14
N THR A 90 6.93 -11.51 -13.60
CA THR A 90 7.94 -12.23 -14.37
C THR A 90 7.30 -13.10 -15.46
N LYS A 91 6.28 -13.86 -15.08
CA LYS A 91 5.58 -14.75 -16.04
C LYS A 91 4.76 -13.97 -17.05
N GLY A 92 4.05 -12.94 -16.59
CA GLY A 92 3.25 -12.10 -17.48
C GLY A 92 4.08 -11.20 -18.37
N GLY A 93 5.30 -10.90 -17.95
CA GLY A 93 6.23 -10.07 -18.70
C GLY A 93 7.20 -10.85 -19.59
N ALA A 94 6.93 -12.13 -19.82
CA ALA A 94 7.79 -12.95 -20.69
C ALA A 94 7.88 -12.32 -22.08
N GLY A 95 9.10 -12.17 -22.58
CA GLY A 95 9.33 -11.55 -23.89
C GLY A 95 9.52 -10.04 -23.86
N ILE A 96 9.35 -9.42 -22.70
CA ILE A 96 9.56 -7.98 -22.52
C ILE A 96 11.01 -7.76 -22.08
N THR A 97 11.72 -6.86 -22.76
CA THR A 97 13.08 -6.48 -22.36
C THR A 97 13.03 -5.58 -21.14
N ASP A 98 14.14 -5.42 -20.45
CA ASP A 98 14.25 -4.49 -19.32
C ASP A 98 13.98 -3.06 -19.79
N GLU A 99 14.46 -2.70 -20.97
CA GLU A 99 14.23 -1.38 -21.57
C GLU A 99 12.74 -1.14 -21.82
N ASP A 100 12.04 -2.15 -22.38
CA ASP A 100 10.59 -2.06 -22.61
C ASP A 100 9.84 -1.86 -21.29
N ARG A 101 10.27 -2.57 -20.24
CA ARG A 101 9.66 -2.48 -18.94
C ARG A 101 9.84 -1.08 -18.33
N GLU A 102 11.03 -0.53 -18.45
CA GLU A 102 11.30 0.84 -17.98
C GLU A 102 10.48 1.87 -18.73
N THR A 103 10.38 1.72 -20.03
CA THR A 103 9.56 2.60 -20.89
C THR A 103 8.09 2.52 -20.50
N PHE A 104 7.59 1.31 -20.27
CA PHE A 104 6.21 1.11 -19.85
C PHE A 104 5.91 1.82 -18.54
N TYR A 105 6.76 1.64 -17.53
CA TYR A 105 6.55 2.29 -16.24
C TYR A 105 6.67 3.81 -16.35
N LYS A 106 7.58 4.30 -17.17
CA LYS A 106 7.73 5.74 -17.41
C LYS A 106 6.44 6.32 -18.01
N VAL A 107 5.92 5.67 -19.05
CA VAL A 107 4.69 6.11 -19.71
C VAL A 107 3.51 6.06 -18.74
N LEU A 108 3.43 4.98 -17.95
CA LEU A 108 2.37 4.83 -16.98
C LEU A 108 2.39 5.94 -15.93
N ARG A 109 3.58 6.30 -15.45
CA ARG A 109 3.73 7.40 -14.48
C ARG A 109 3.26 8.74 -15.08
N ILE A 110 3.61 8.99 -16.34
CA ILE A 110 3.21 10.23 -17.02
C ILE A 110 1.69 10.29 -17.15
N ILE A 111 1.08 9.19 -17.59
CA ILE A 111 -0.38 9.12 -17.75
C ILE A 111 -1.06 9.29 -16.39
N SER A 112 -0.58 8.60 -15.36
CA SER A 112 -1.15 8.69 -14.02
C SER A 112 -1.09 10.12 -13.48
N HIS A 113 0.04 10.78 -13.68
CA HIS A 113 0.21 12.15 -13.23
C HIS A 113 -0.74 13.11 -13.96
N ASN A 114 -0.87 12.96 -15.28
CA ASN A 114 -1.77 13.80 -16.07
C ASN A 114 -3.23 13.57 -15.66
N LEU A 115 -3.61 12.32 -15.39
CA LEU A 115 -4.96 12.00 -14.94
C LEU A 115 -5.24 12.59 -13.57
N GLN A 116 -4.27 12.57 -12.70
CA GLN A 116 -4.40 13.18 -11.37
C GLN A 116 -4.65 14.68 -11.49
N ASP A 117 -3.89 15.38 -12.33
CA ASP A 117 -4.08 16.81 -12.58
C ASP A 117 -5.47 17.10 -13.13
N ILE A 118 -5.96 16.28 -14.06
CA ILE A 118 -7.31 16.41 -14.63
C ILE A 118 -8.36 16.25 -13.52
N TYR A 119 -8.23 15.26 -12.68
CA TYR A 119 -9.17 15.03 -11.58
C TYR A 119 -9.14 16.14 -10.54
N GLU A 120 -7.98 16.70 -10.27
CA GLU A 120 -7.87 17.83 -9.35
C GLU A 120 -8.58 19.07 -9.91
N ASP A 121 -8.39 19.35 -11.21
CA ASP A 121 -9.05 20.46 -11.88
C ASP A 121 -10.56 20.29 -11.95
N GLU A 122 -11.03 19.06 -12.10
CA GLU A 122 -12.44 18.72 -12.21
C GLU A 122 -13.05 18.22 -10.90
N GLY A 123 -12.27 18.29 -9.82
CA GLY A 123 -12.67 17.75 -8.53
C GLY A 123 -13.96 18.33 -7.97
N ASP A 124 -14.32 19.50 -8.39
CA ASP A 124 -15.54 20.19 -7.93
C ASP A 124 -16.80 19.69 -8.63
N ILE A 125 -16.64 18.88 -9.66
CA ILE A 125 -17.76 18.37 -10.45
C ILE A 125 -18.48 17.20 -9.75
N ARG A 126 -17.83 16.62 -8.76
CA ARG A 126 -18.39 15.49 -8.03
C ARG A 126 -19.47 15.89 -7.03
#